data_a886cc06ddcf89ece3dfc54de20fdfa0
#
_entry.id   a886cc06ddcf89ece3dfc54de20fdfa0
#
_cell.length_a   1.000
_cell.length_b   1.000
_cell.length_c   1.000
_cell.angle_alpha   90.00
_cell.angle_beta   90.00
_cell.angle_gamma   90.00
#
_symmetry.space_group_name_H-M   'P 1'
#
loop_
_entity.id
_entity.type
_entity.pdbx_description
1 polymer ?
#
loop_
_entity_poly.entity_id
_entity_poly.type
_entity_poly.pdbx_seq_one_letter_code
_entity_poly.pdbx_strand_id
1 'polypeptide(L)'
;MIYVHSLGRALRFYPGRTALARDGRSLTFRELHTRVEGIAGALTSQGFGVGDRLALLLPNGSDYIELMYACSMLGVIAVPLNTRLSTKEIDGVLEDAHPHGIVRHSSLAVPAVQLSWQQVIDKEPLPIRSDSVPEIFYDPEAVLGLIYTSGTTGQPKGVMVTHGNVLADIHNFNYWMRYTEGGTYLHAAPIFHIADFPSMFAAPAFGASQITIPKFSAQTFCERVEREHVTHTVLVPTMINLVTQFPDAKNYDLSSLQVLAYGGSPMAPELVHRTRELLPKVKLIQVYGLSETGFLTGLQDQEHTEDKLMSCGRPCPGVDLQVTDTSGKQIDPGQAGELIVRGANVMRGYWNNSEETAKAFRDGFFRTGDIGRQDAGGYFYILDRLKDMIVTGGENVYSGEVEAVIYEHPAVREVAVFGVPDPQWGELVMACAVLKPDATLTTDELVAFCRRSLASYKLPRRVEFLETDLPKNSAGKVLKKSLRERFWTHQQRAVS
;
A
#
# COMPACT_ATOMS: atom_id res chain seq x y z
N MET A 1 11.40 -3.37 19.96
CA MET A 1 11.12 -4.83 19.68
C MET A 1 11.43 -5.22 18.23
N ILE A 2 10.87 -4.58 17.22
CA ILE A 2 11.04 -5.00 15.81
C ILE A 2 12.52 -5.05 15.38
N TYR A 3 13.34 -4.12 15.88
CA TYR A 3 14.78 -4.13 15.67
C TYR A 3 15.42 -5.50 16.01
N VAL A 4 15.11 -6.05 17.20
CA VAL A 4 15.68 -7.33 17.68
C VAL A 4 15.32 -8.49 16.77
N HIS A 5 14.07 -8.53 16.29
CA HIS A 5 13.56 -9.62 15.45
C HIS A 5 13.94 -9.49 13.96
N SER A 6 14.42 -8.33 13.55
CA SER A 6 14.87 -8.04 12.17
C SER A 6 16.40 -7.88 12.11
N LEU A 7 16.91 -6.65 12.14
CA LEU A 7 18.36 -6.38 12.01
C LEU A 7 19.20 -7.05 13.10
N GLY A 8 18.71 -7.07 14.36
CA GLY A 8 19.41 -7.76 15.46
C GLY A 8 19.53 -9.26 15.22
N ARG A 9 18.49 -9.90 14.67
CA ARG A 9 18.54 -11.29 14.25
C ARG A 9 19.54 -11.49 13.10
N ALA A 10 19.47 -10.62 12.08
CA ALA A 10 20.37 -10.69 10.93
C ALA A 10 21.84 -10.52 11.35
N LEU A 11 22.12 -9.58 12.26
CA LEU A 11 23.45 -9.39 12.85
C LEU A 11 23.97 -10.66 13.52
N ARG A 12 23.09 -11.36 14.25
CA ARG A 12 23.49 -12.57 14.97
C ARG A 12 23.82 -13.75 14.04
N PHE A 13 23.05 -13.93 12.97
CA PHE A 13 23.15 -15.13 12.12
C PHE A 13 23.88 -14.89 10.80
N TYR A 14 23.90 -13.64 10.30
CA TYR A 14 24.42 -13.29 8.97
C TYR A 14 25.34 -12.05 8.97
N PRO A 15 26.19 -11.82 9.98
CA PRO A 15 26.87 -10.52 10.18
C PRO A 15 27.70 -10.04 8.99
N GLY A 16 28.27 -10.95 8.21
CA GLY A 16 29.13 -10.66 7.05
C GLY A 16 28.40 -10.63 5.71
N ARG A 17 27.08 -10.94 5.67
CA ARG A 17 26.30 -10.88 4.42
C ARG A 17 25.92 -9.44 4.10
N THR A 18 25.75 -9.15 2.81
CA THR A 18 25.19 -7.87 2.36
C THR A 18 23.80 -7.66 2.94
N ALA A 19 23.58 -6.53 3.59
CA ALA A 19 22.33 -6.09 4.17
C ALA A 19 21.62 -5.06 3.26
N LEU A 20 22.39 -4.11 2.75
CA LEU A 20 21.86 -2.95 2.04
C LEU A 20 22.84 -2.52 0.94
N ALA A 21 22.37 -2.41 -0.29
CA ALA A 21 23.14 -1.83 -1.38
C ALA A 21 22.88 -0.31 -1.45
N ARG A 22 23.97 0.45 -1.47
CA ARG A 22 23.96 1.92 -1.52
C ARG A 22 24.98 2.41 -2.54
N ASP A 23 24.56 3.16 -3.55
CA ASP A 23 25.41 3.95 -4.48
C ASP A 23 26.74 3.29 -4.90
N GLY A 24 26.66 2.02 -5.31
CA GLY A 24 27.84 1.23 -5.68
C GLY A 24 28.64 0.65 -4.50
N ARG A 25 28.18 0.83 -3.27
CA ARG A 25 28.70 0.18 -2.06
C ARG A 25 27.66 -0.75 -1.47
N SER A 26 28.12 -1.87 -0.93
CA SER A 26 27.29 -2.78 -0.15
C SER A 26 27.68 -2.65 1.32
N LEU A 27 26.68 -2.51 2.19
CA LEU A 27 26.86 -2.62 3.63
C LEU A 27 26.53 -4.05 4.05
N THR A 28 27.37 -4.64 4.88
CA THR A 28 27.05 -5.89 5.58
C THR A 28 26.04 -5.63 6.71
N PHE A 29 25.43 -6.69 7.25
CA PHE A 29 24.55 -6.54 8.43
C PHE A 29 25.26 -5.95 9.63
N ARG A 30 26.55 -6.25 9.80
CA ARG A 30 27.41 -5.65 10.85
C ARG A 30 27.60 -4.16 10.63
N GLU A 31 27.95 -3.74 9.41
CA GLU A 31 28.15 -2.33 9.08
C GLU A 31 26.86 -1.54 9.18
N LEU A 32 25.74 -2.10 8.69
CA LEU A 32 24.42 -1.48 8.83
C LEU A 32 24.05 -1.29 10.31
N HIS A 33 24.26 -2.32 11.15
CA HIS A 33 24.03 -2.21 12.59
C HIS A 33 24.86 -1.09 13.22
N THR A 34 26.18 -1.03 12.96
CA THR A 34 27.06 0.01 13.50
C THR A 34 26.59 1.42 13.09
N ARG A 35 26.14 1.59 11.84
CA ARG A 35 25.56 2.86 11.36
C ARG A 35 24.27 3.21 12.07
N VAL A 36 23.37 2.24 12.24
CA VAL A 36 22.08 2.41 12.94
C VAL A 36 22.32 2.81 14.40
N GLU A 37 23.28 2.17 15.10
CA GLU A 37 23.66 2.57 16.46
C GLU A 37 24.17 4.02 16.50
N GLY A 38 25.02 4.39 15.55
CA GLY A 38 25.56 5.75 15.48
C GLY A 38 24.49 6.80 15.18
N ILE A 39 23.50 6.50 14.31
CA ILE A 39 22.37 7.37 14.03
C ILE A 39 21.49 7.47 15.29
N ALA A 40 21.21 6.36 15.96
CA ALA A 40 20.45 6.35 17.21
C ALA A 40 21.14 7.20 18.30
N GLY A 41 22.46 7.08 18.44
CA GLY A 41 23.25 7.94 19.33
C GLY A 41 23.16 9.43 18.97
N ALA A 42 23.18 9.76 17.67
CA ALA A 42 22.99 11.13 17.21
C ALA A 42 21.59 11.66 17.54
N LEU A 43 20.53 10.88 17.30
CA LEU A 43 19.16 11.26 17.66
C LEU A 43 19.00 11.46 19.19
N THR A 44 19.53 10.55 20.00
CA THR A 44 19.55 10.69 21.45
C THR A 44 20.23 11.98 21.91
N SER A 45 21.35 12.36 21.27
CA SER A 45 22.06 13.62 21.58
C SER A 45 21.25 14.89 21.22
N GLN A 46 20.26 14.75 20.34
CA GLN A 46 19.31 15.80 20.01
C GLN A 46 18.03 15.75 20.88
N GLY A 47 18.01 14.90 21.89
CA GLY A 47 16.93 14.79 22.85
C GLY A 47 15.79 13.84 22.44
N PHE A 48 15.95 13.06 21.38
CA PHE A 48 14.95 12.05 21.01
C PHE A 48 14.96 10.85 21.94
N GLY A 49 13.79 10.42 22.39
CA GLY A 49 13.57 9.27 23.26
C GLY A 49 12.26 8.54 22.94
N VAL A 50 11.89 7.62 23.82
CA VAL A 50 10.68 6.80 23.68
C VAL A 50 9.42 7.67 23.56
N GLY A 51 8.64 7.42 22.51
CA GLY A 51 7.38 8.13 22.24
C GLY A 51 7.53 9.46 21.51
N ASP A 52 8.75 9.97 21.30
CA ASP A 52 8.98 11.13 20.45
C ASP A 52 8.71 10.80 18.98
N ARG A 53 8.27 11.77 18.19
CA ARG A 53 7.95 11.59 16.77
C ARG A 53 9.03 12.23 15.90
N LEU A 54 9.52 11.45 14.93
CA LEU A 54 10.46 11.90 13.90
C LEU A 54 9.80 11.80 12.52
N ALA A 55 9.58 12.93 11.89
CA ALA A 55 9.04 12.97 10.53
C ALA A 55 10.14 12.66 9.50
N LEU A 56 9.79 11.82 8.50
CA LEU A 56 10.70 11.38 7.44
C LEU A 56 10.15 11.79 6.08
N LEU A 57 10.63 12.92 5.53
CA LEU A 57 10.28 13.40 4.19
C LEU A 57 11.40 13.04 3.20
N LEU A 58 11.47 11.78 2.84
CA LEU A 58 12.57 11.17 2.10
C LEU A 58 12.06 10.31 0.93
N PRO A 59 12.77 10.28 -0.21
CA PRO A 59 12.57 9.24 -1.20
C PRO A 59 13.01 7.87 -0.66
N ASN A 60 12.68 6.79 -1.35
CA ASN A 60 13.26 5.49 -1.06
C ASN A 60 14.79 5.57 -1.12
N GLY A 61 15.45 5.08 -0.09
CA GLY A 61 16.90 5.15 0.01
C GLY A 61 17.44 4.44 1.25
N SER A 62 18.74 4.26 1.29
CA SER A 62 19.44 3.67 2.44
C SER A 62 19.21 4.48 3.72
N ASP A 63 19.25 5.81 3.62
CA ASP A 63 19.05 6.70 4.76
C ASP A 63 17.68 6.51 5.40
N TYR A 64 16.65 6.24 4.58
CA TYR A 64 15.32 5.94 5.07
C TYR A 64 15.29 4.67 5.93
N ILE A 65 15.91 3.59 5.43
CA ILE A 65 15.99 2.30 6.12
C ILE A 65 16.80 2.43 7.41
N GLU A 66 17.93 3.11 7.36
CA GLU A 66 18.80 3.35 8.53
C GLU A 66 18.07 4.13 9.63
N LEU A 67 17.32 5.20 9.26
CA LEU A 67 16.52 5.99 10.20
C LEU A 67 15.37 5.19 10.82
N MET A 68 14.67 4.38 10.02
CA MET A 68 13.61 3.52 10.53
C MET A 68 14.13 2.52 11.56
N TYR A 69 15.32 1.93 11.33
CA TYR A 69 15.95 1.06 12.32
C TYR A 69 16.41 1.82 13.57
N ALA A 70 16.97 3.03 13.41
CA ALA A 70 17.37 3.86 14.54
C ALA A 70 16.15 4.27 15.40
N CYS A 71 15.05 4.70 14.78
CA CYS A 71 13.79 4.97 15.46
C CYS A 71 13.30 3.72 16.21
N SER A 72 13.29 2.56 15.55
CA SER A 72 12.83 1.30 16.17
C SER A 72 13.71 0.84 17.33
N MET A 73 15.00 1.18 17.32
CA MET A 73 15.95 0.88 18.39
C MET A 73 15.70 1.75 19.63
N LEU A 74 15.31 3.01 19.43
CA LEU A 74 15.09 4.00 20.49
C LEU A 74 13.66 4.03 21.03
N GLY A 75 12.68 3.41 20.35
CA GLY A 75 11.27 3.60 20.64
C GLY A 75 10.73 4.97 20.17
N VAL A 76 11.44 5.63 19.27
CA VAL A 76 11.00 6.84 18.57
C VAL A 76 9.96 6.45 17.51
N ILE A 77 8.86 7.17 17.48
CA ILE A 77 7.77 6.97 16.53
C ILE A 77 8.14 7.62 15.20
N ALA A 78 8.35 6.84 14.17
CA ALA A 78 8.56 7.35 12.83
C ALA A 78 7.25 7.89 12.23
N VAL A 79 7.32 9.02 11.51
CA VAL A 79 6.20 9.58 10.75
C VAL A 79 6.61 9.64 9.28
N PRO A 80 6.45 8.54 8.53
CA PRO A 80 6.74 8.50 7.11
C PRO A 80 5.84 9.45 6.33
N LEU A 81 6.42 10.40 5.61
CA LEU A 81 5.69 11.39 4.82
C LEU A 81 5.70 11.02 3.34
N ASN A 82 4.54 11.11 2.72
CA ASN A 82 4.41 10.92 1.29
C ASN A 82 5.04 12.11 0.54
N THR A 83 6.11 11.84 -0.20
CA THR A 83 6.89 12.85 -0.93
C THR A 83 6.17 13.51 -2.11
N ARG A 84 4.96 13.04 -2.43
CA ARG A 84 4.12 13.58 -3.53
C ARG A 84 3.01 14.50 -3.05
N LEU A 85 2.86 14.65 -1.72
CA LEU A 85 1.90 15.59 -1.15
C LEU A 85 2.34 17.03 -1.41
N SER A 86 1.37 17.93 -1.51
CA SER A 86 1.62 19.37 -1.51
C SER A 86 2.15 19.82 -0.14
N THR A 87 2.81 20.96 -0.08
CA THR A 87 3.30 21.55 1.18
C THR A 87 2.18 21.67 2.21
N LYS A 88 0.98 22.12 1.78
CA LYS A 88 -0.19 22.25 2.67
C LYS A 88 -0.64 20.92 3.28
N GLU A 89 -0.61 19.85 2.50
CA GLU A 89 -0.96 18.51 3.02
C GLU A 89 0.10 17.98 3.96
N ILE A 90 1.39 18.22 3.66
CA ILE A 90 2.50 17.88 4.57
C ILE A 90 2.37 18.63 5.88
N ASP A 91 2.11 19.94 5.83
CA ASP A 91 1.90 20.77 7.02
C ASP A 91 0.73 20.23 7.86
N GLY A 92 -0.39 19.84 7.24
CA GLY A 92 -1.52 19.24 7.95
C GLY A 92 -1.17 17.93 8.67
N VAL A 93 -0.29 17.09 8.09
CA VAL A 93 0.22 15.90 8.75
C VAL A 93 1.14 16.26 9.92
N LEU A 94 2.02 17.24 9.75
CA LEU A 94 2.94 17.69 10.81
C LEU A 94 2.20 18.34 11.98
N GLU A 95 1.12 19.08 11.68
CA GLU A 95 0.24 19.66 12.70
C GLU A 95 -0.50 18.61 13.51
N ASP A 96 -0.93 17.49 12.91
CA ASP A 96 -1.60 16.39 13.64
C ASP A 96 -0.59 15.52 14.41
N ALA A 97 0.53 15.16 13.78
CA ALA A 97 1.55 14.30 14.39
C ALA A 97 2.36 14.99 15.49
N HIS A 98 2.51 16.34 15.46
CA HIS A 98 3.36 17.13 16.35
C HIS A 98 4.76 16.50 16.52
N PRO A 99 5.55 16.30 15.44
CA PRO A 99 6.85 15.69 15.55
C PRO A 99 7.86 16.60 16.24
N HIS A 100 8.81 16.01 16.97
CA HIS A 100 9.91 16.74 17.60
C HIS A 100 10.91 17.25 16.57
N GLY A 101 11.00 16.55 15.44
CA GLY A 101 11.88 16.96 14.35
C GLY A 101 11.52 16.29 13.04
N ILE A 102 12.25 16.70 12.00
CA ILE A 102 12.11 16.20 10.65
C ILE A 102 13.48 15.92 10.02
N VAL A 103 13.60 14.78 9.34
CA VAL A 103 14.65 14.53 8.36
C VAL A 103 14.03 14.65 6.97
N ARG A 104 14.57 15.54 6.13
CA ARG A 104 14.08 15.72 4.78
C ARG A 104 15.19 15.70 3.74
N HIS A 105 14.87 15.30 2.52
CA HIS A 105 15.76 15.44 1.37
C HIS A 105 15.70 16.86 0.81
N SER A 106 16.86 17.43 0.42
CA SER A 106 16.98 18.82 -0.04
C SER A 106 16.11 19.14 -1.27
N SER A 107 15.88 18.14 -2.15
CA SER A 107 15.06 18.31 -3.36
C SER A 107 13.55 18.36 -3.10
N LEU A 108 13.10 18.08 -1.86
CA LEU A 108 11.69 18.04 -1.50
C LEU A 108 11.24 19.36 -0.85
N ALA A 109 9.92 19.56 -0.83
CA ALA A 109 9.31 20.76 -0.29
C ALA A 109 9.77 21.08 1.14
N VAL A 110 9.87 22.34 1.47
CA VAL A 110 10.14 22.82 2.82
C VAL A 110 8.81 23.06 3.50
N PRO A 111 8.48 22.31 4.58
CA PRO A 111 7.27 22.56 5.35
C PRO A 111 7.27 23.96 5.96
N ALA A 112 6.10 24.57 6.10
CA ALA A 112 5.94 25.85 6.79
C ALA A 112 5.92 25.70 8.31
N VAL A 113 5.59 24.51 8.82
CA VAL A 113 5.58 24.21 10.26
C VAL A 113 6.99 24.30 10.82
N GLN A 114 7.15 25.10 11.88
CA GLN A 114 8.41 25.24 12.59
C GLN A 114 8.60 24.05 13.56
N LEU A 115 9.70 23.32 13.42
CA LEU A 115 10.05 22.20 14.25
C LEU A 115 11.29 22.51 15.08
N SER A 116 11.39 21.92 16.27
CA SER A 116 12.51 22.16 17.19
C SER A 116 13.84 21.64 16.64
N TRP A 117 13.81 20.62 15.79
CA TRP A 117 14.98 20.07 15.14
C TRP A 117 14.70 19.71 13.67
N GLN A 118 15.66 20.01 12.81
CA GLN A 118 15.60 19.69 11.39
C GLN A 118 16.97 19.24 10.87
N GLN A 119 16.97 18.12 10.16
CA GLN A 119 18.11 17.63 9.40
C GLN A 119 17.78 17.61 7.91
N VAL A 120 18.64 18.17 7.10
CA VAL A 120 18.54 18.12 5.64
C VAL A 120 19.63 17.18 5.13
N ILE A 121 19.20 16.13 4.44
CA ILE A 121 20.13 15.22 3.76
C ILE A 121 20.05 15.44 2.25
N ASP A 122 21.22 15.50 1.64
CA ASP A 122 21.39 15.63 0.20
C ASP A 122 22.64 14.84 -0.18
N LYS A 123 23.80 15.49 0.00
CA LYS A 123 25.11 14.92 -0.29
C LYS A 123 25.85 14.51 0.97
N GLU A 124 25.39 14.96 2.12
CA GLU A 124 26.00 14.61 3.40
C GLU A 124 25.32 13.38 4.01
N PRO A 125 26.07 12.42 4.52
CA PRO A 125 25.52 11.28 5.20
C PRO A 125 24.84 11.72 6.50
N LEU A 126 23.91 10.88 6.99
CA LEU A 126 23.30 11.06 8.30
C LEU A 126 24.38 11.21 9.38
N PRO A 127 24.19 12.09 10.38
CA PRO A 127 25.13 12.24 11.50
C PRO A 127 25.22 10.93 12.27
N ILE A 128 26.46 10.55 12.61
CA ILE A 128 26.77 9.34 13.37
C ILE A 128 27.54 9.75 14.62
N ARG A 129 27.09 9.26 15.79
CA ARG A 129 27.83 9.36 17.05
C ARG A 129 28.03 7.97 17.63
N SER A 130 29.28 7.67 18.00
CA SER A 130 29.70 6.37 18.53
C SER A 130 30.09 6.41 20.01
N ASP A 131 29.91 7.55 20.68
CA ASP A 131 30.26 7.78 22.07
C ASP A 131 29.25 7.23 23.08
N SER A 132 28.08 6.81 22.62
CA SER A 132 27.07 6.15 23.46
C SER A 132 26.34 5.08 22.64
N VAL A 133 26.27 3.86 23.16
CA VAL A 133 25.42 2.79 22.62
C VAL A 133 24.07 2.91 23.30
N PRO A 134 23.00 3.25 22.58
CA PRO A 134 21.68 3.37 23.21
C PRO A 134 21.14 2.01 23.66
N GLU A 135 20.38 2.00 24.75
CA GLU A 135 19.63 0.81 25.14
C GLU A 135 18.59 0.46 24.08
N ILE A 136 18.52 -0.84 23.74
CA ILE A 136 17.56 -1.31 22.74
C ILE A 136 16.17 -1.36 23.35
N PHE A 137 15.27 -0.57 22.80
CA PHE A 137 13.87 -0.52 23.21
C PHE A 137 13.12 -1.82 22.87
N TYR A 138 12.37 -2.34 23.85
CA TYR A 138 11.60 -3.58 23.67
C TYR A 138 10.23 -3.48 24.33
N ASP A 139 9.23 -3.07 23.54
CA ASP A 139 7.82 -3.08 23.89
C ASP A 139 6.99 -3.38 22.62
N PRO A 140 6.25 -4.50 22.56
CA PRO A 140 5.43 -4.85 21.42
C PRO A 140 4.25 -3.90 21.21
N GLU A 141 3.72 -3.33 22.27
CA GLU A 141 2.54 -2.46 22.21
C GLU A 141 2.88 -1.00 21.87
N ALA A 142 4.15 -0.64 21.93
CA ALA A 142 4.54 0.72 21.57
C ALA A 142 4.37 0.98 20.07
N VAL A 143 3.99 2.21 19.74
CA VAL A 143 3.83 2.66 18.34
C VAL A 143 5.21 2.77 17.70
N LEU A 144 5.41 2.06 16.58
CA LEU A 144 6.58 2.13 15.73
C LEU A 144 6.49 3.28 14.74
N GLY A 145 5.30 3.49 14.19
CA GLY A 145 5.10 4.53 13.18
C GLY A 145 3.66 4.98 13.04
N LEU A 146 3.51 6.19 12.51
CA LEU A 146 2.23 6.78 12.12
C LEU A 146 2.12 6.79 10.60
N ILE A 147 1.34 5.88 10.05
CA ILE A 147 1.12 5.82 8.59
C ILE A 147 -0.10 6.67 8.25
N TYR A 148 0.12 7.81 7.60
CA TYR A 148 -0.96 8.72 7.26
C TYR A 148 -1.72 8.29 6.01
N THR A 149 -3.04 8.27 6.12
CA THR A 149 -3.97 8.01 5.02
C THR A 149 -4.81 9.23 4.71
N SER A 150 -5.25 9.37 3.45
CA SER A 150 -6.24 10.38 3.08
C SER A 150 -7.59 10.00 3.67
N GLY A 151 -7.96 10.61 4.79
CA GLY A 151 -9.25 10.39 5.43
C GLY A 151 -10.43 10.66 4.49
N THR A 152 -11.56 9.99 4.73
CA THR A 152 -12.82 10.22 3.98
C THR A 152 -13.34 11.64 4.13
N THR A 153 -13.03 12.29 5.25
CA THR A 153 -13.39 13.68 5.59
C THR A 153 -12.47 14.72 4.97
N GLY A 154 -11.38 14.31 4.31
CA GLY A 154 -10.36 15.21 3.74
C GLY A 154 -9.24 15.59 4.73
N GLN A 155 -9.38 15.28 6.01
CA GLN A 155 -8.31 15.41 7.00
C GLN A 155 -7.47 14.12 7.02
N PRO A 156 -6.14 14.21 7.05
CA PRO A 156 -5.27 13.05 7.16
C PRO A 156 -5.49 12.34 8.51
N LYS A 157 -5.44 11.00 8.50
CA LYS A 157 -5.54 10.18 9.72
C LYS A 157 -4.25 9.40 9.91
N GLY A 158 -3.62 9.56 11.06
CA GLY A 158 -2.41 8.82 11.43
C GLY A 158 -2.76 7.43 11.97
N VAL A 159 -2.52 6.39 11.20
CA VAL A 159 -2.70 5.00 11.63
C VAL A 159 -1.56 4.61 12.57
N MET A 160 -1.87 4.25 13.80
CA MET A 160 -0.89 3.80 14.81
C MET A 160 -0.50 2.34 14.56
N VAL A 161 0.67 2.13 13.98
CA VAL A 161 1.24 0.80 13.75
C VAL A 161 2.25 0.49 14.85
N THR A 162 2.01 -0.55 15.66
CA THR A 162 2.89 -0.95 16.75
C THR A 162 4.02 -1.86 16.28
N HIS A 163 5.05 -2.04 17.11
CA HIS A 163 6.11 -3.03 16.88
C HIS A 163 5.53 -4.44 16.76
N GLY A 164 4.52 -4.78 17.55
CA GLY A 164 3.82 -6.07 17.51
C GLY A 164 3.04 -6.26 16.20
N ASN A 165 2.33 -5.21 15.72
CA ASN A 165 1.60 -5.26 14.45
C ASN A 165 2.55 -5.59 13.29
N VAL A 166 3.69 -4.89 13.21
CA VAL A 166 4.67 -5.14 12.14
C VAL A 166 5.29 -6.53 12.25
N LEU A 167 5.57 -7.02 13.46
CA LEU A 167 6.09 -8.37 13.63
C LEU A 167 5.07 -9.43 13.16
N ALA A 168 3.79 -9.27 13.49
CA ALA A 168 2.73 -10.14 13.00
C ALA A 168 2.62 -10.08 11.47
N ASP A 169 2.70 -8.88 10.91
CA ASP A 169 2.62 -8.67 9.46
C ASP A 169 3.83 -9.27 8.71
N ILE A 170 5.03 -9.20 9.28
CA ILE A 170 6.22 -9.89 8.76
C ILE A 170 5.97 -11.40 8.64
N HIS A 171 5.38 -12.03 9.65
CA HIS A 171 5.10 -13.46 9.62
C HIS A 171 3.99 -13.80 8.61
N ASN A 172 2.91 -13.01 8.59
CA ASN A 172 1.83 -13.14 7.64
C ASN A 172 2.34 -13.02 6.20
N PHE A 173 3.12 -11.99 5.92
CA PHE A 173 3.64 -11.72 4.59
C PHE A 173 4.68 -12.75 4.16
N ASN A 174 5.58 -13.17 5.06
CA ASN A 174 6.56 -14.21 4.75
C ASN A 174 5.93 -15.58 4.47
N TYR A 175 4.74 -15.85 5.00
CA TYR A 175 4.00 -17.07 4.64
C TYR A 175 3.79 -17.16 3.11
N TRP A 176 3.60 -16.03 2.44
CA TRP A 176 3.43 -15.92 1.00
C TRP A 176 4.75 -15.67 0.27
N MET A 177 5.53 -14.68 0.71
CA MET A 177 6.77 -14.26 0.04
C MET A 177 7.89 -15.29 0.14
N ARG A 178 7.97 -16.01 1.24
CA ARG A 178 9.00 -17.03 1.49
C ARG A 178 10.41 -16.51 1.22
N TYR A 179 10.77 -15.41 1.86
CA TYR A 179 12.12 -14.85 1.78
C TYR A 179 13.18 -15.92 2.02
N THR A 180 14.23 -15.90 1.23
CA THR A 180 15.33 -16.86 1.31
C THR A 180 16.60 -16.20 1.78
N GLU A 181 17.44 -16.95 2.52
CA GLU A 181 18.76 -16.52 2.87
C GLU A 181 19.60 -16.20 1.62
N GLY A 182 20.21 -15.00 1.60
CA GLY A 182 20.99 -14.53 0.47
C GLY A 182 20.15 -14.04 -0.72
N GLY A 183 18.82 -14.01 -0.57
CA GLY A 183 17.95 -13.32 -1.54
C GLY A 183 18.16 -11.80 -1.51
N THR A 184 17.67 -11.13 -2.55
CA THR A 184 17.69 -9.66 -2.67
C THR A 184 16.28 -9.14 -2.83
N TYR A 185 15.86 -8.28 -1.91
CA TYR A 185 14.57 -7.59 -1.96
C TYR A 185 14.71 -6.20 -2.57
N LEU A 186 13.88 -5.87 -3.55
CA LEU A 186 13.83 -4.56 -4.18
C LEU A 186 12.67 -3.74 -3.66
N HIS A 187 12.98 -2.64 -2.96
CA HIS A 187 12.02 -1.59 -2.62
C HIS A 187 11.74 -0.70 -3.84
N ALA A 188 10.82 -1.13 -4.70
CA ALA A 188 10.40 -0.39 -5.87
C ALA A 188 9.15 0.45 -5.61
N ALA A 189 8.23 -0.04 -4.77
CA ALA A 189 7.11 0.75 -4.26
C ALA A 189 7.58 1.76 -3.21
N PRO A 190 6.82 2.85 -2.95
CA PRO A 190 7.19 3.82 -1.91
C PRO A 190 7.21 3.19 -0.51
N ILE A 191 8.34 3.26 0.18
CA ILE A 191 8.54 2.68 1.52
C ILE A 191 7.65 3.36 2.58
N PHE A 192 7.27 4.62 2.39
CA PHE A 192 6.34 5.31 3.29
C PHE A 192 4.91 4.72 3.26
N HIS A 193 4.62 3.84 2.29
CA HIS A 193 3.31 3.19 2.15
C HIS A 193 3.32 1.81 2.79
N ILE A 194 2.22 1.42 3.45
CA ILE A 194 2.11 0.13 4.14
C ILE A 194 2.38 -1.08 3.23
N ALA A 195 2.19 -0.95 1.93
CA ALA A 195 2.43 -2.02 0.97
C ALA A 195 3.91 -2.48 0.92
N ASP A 196 4.86 -1.61 1.25
CA ASP A 196 6.30 -1.93 1.25
C ASP A 196 6.95 -1.73 2.63
N PHE A 197 6.32 -0.97 3.51
CA PHE A 197 6.83 -0.66 4.85
C PHE A 197 7.24 -1.90 5.67
N PRO A 198 6.46 -2.99 5.78
CA PRO A 198 6.87 -4.17 6.53
C PRO A 198 8.05 -4.91 5.92
N SER A 199 8.21 -4.86 4.59
CA SER A 199 9.27 -5.55 3.85
C SER A 199 10.67 -5.09 4.27
N MET A 200 10.80 -3.84 4.68
CA MET A 200 12.03 -3.25 5.21
C MET A 200 12.53 -4.00 6.45
N PHE A 201 11.64 -4.52 7.26
CA PHE A 201 11.96 -5.33 8.44
C PHE A 201 11.94 -6.83 8.14
N ALA A 202 11.10 -7.26 7.19
CA ALA A 202 10.94 -8.66 6.83
C ALA A 202 12.19 -9.23 6.12
N ALA A 203 12.68 -8.56 5.09
CA ALA A 203 13.81 -9.06 4.31
C ALA A 203 15.04 -9.38 5.18
N PRO A 204 15.55 -8.48 6.04
CA PRO A 204 16.66 -8.79 6.95
C PRO A 204 16.33 -9.88 7.97
N ALA A 205 15.10 -9.95 8.48
CA ALA A 205 14.72 -10.99 9.44
C ALA A 205 14.97 -12.40 8.89
N PHE A 206 14.91 -12.57 7.57
CA PHE A 206 15.16 -13.83 6.88
C PHE A 206 16.51 -13.88 6.14
N GLY A 207 17.40 -12.92 6.38
CA GLY A 207 18.76 -12.89 5.84
C GLY A 207 18.86 -12.48 4.37
N ALA A 208 17.85 -11.80 3.85
CA ALA A 208 17.85 -11.20 2.52
C ALA A 208 18.46 -9.78 2.56
N SER A 209 19.16 -9.40 1.51
CA SER A 209 19.64 -8.03 1.29
C SER A 209 18.53 -7.14 0.77
N GLN A 210 18.73 -5.82 0.87
CA GLN A 210 17.77 -4.81 0.42
C GLN A 210 18.43 -3.86 -0.57
N ILE A 211 17.68 -3.47 -1.59
CA ILE A 211 18.03 -2.40 -2.52
C ILE A 211 16.82 -1.50 -2.73
N THR A 212 17.04 -0.27 -3.15
CA THR A 212 15.99 0.73 -3.31
C THR A 212 16.00 1.35 -4.70
N ILE A 213 14.82 1.75 -5.18
CA ILE A 213 14.65 2.66 -6.32
C ILE A 213 14.07 3.96 -5.78
N PRO A 214 14.80 5.10 -5.83
CA PRO A 214 14.30 6.39 -5.36
C PRO A 214 13.09 6.90 -6.15
N LYS A 215 13.08 6.63 -7.47
CA LYS A 215 11.99 6.96 -8.38
C LYS A 215 11.80 5.81 -9.35
N PHE A 216 10.62 5.21 -9.31
CA PHE A 216 10.26 4.10 -10.18
C PHE A 216 10.18 4.51 -11.65
N SER A 217 10.80 3.72 -12.52
CA SER A 217 10.51 3.60 -13.94
C SER A 217 10.65 2.14 -14.37
N ALA A 218 10.02 1.72 -15.46
CA ALA A 218 10.14 0.36 -15.96
C ALA A 218 11.60 0.02 -16.32
N GLN A 219 12.31 0.95 -16.93
CA GLN A 219 13.72 0.80 -17.26
C GLN A 219 14.57 0.60 -15.99
N THR A 220 14.46 1.50 -15.00
CA THR A 220 15.24 1.39 -13.75
C THR A 220 14.93 0.09 -13.00
N PHE A 221 13.66 -0.35 -13.04
CA PHE A 221 13.27 -1.63 -12.46
C PHE A 221 14.01 -2.79 -13.13
N CYS A 222 13.98 -2.90 -14.47
CA CYS A 222 14.65 -3.96 -15.21
C CYS A 222 16.16 -3.94 -15.00
N GLU A 223 16.81 -2.76 -15.05
CA GLU A 223 18.23 -2.58 -14.77
C GLU A 223 18.61 -3.06 -13.37
N ARG A 224 17.78 -2.76 -12.36
CA ARG A 224 18.05 -3.19 -10.98
C ARG A 224 17.86 -4.69 -10.80
N VAL A 225 16.83 -5.28 -11.41
CA VAL A 225 16.60 -6.73 -11.34
C VAL A 225 17.79 -7.48 -11.92
N GLU A 226 18.27 -7.09 -13.10
CA GLU A 226 19.43 -7.72 -13.76
C GLU A 226 20.71 -7.54 -12.95
N ARG A 227 21.06 -6.30 -12.64
CA ARG A 227 22.35 -5.98 -12.02
C ARG A 227 22.52 -6.49 -10.61
N GLU A 228 21.46 -6.41 -9.80
CA GLU A 228 21.49 -6.76 -8.37
C GLU A 228 20.92 -8.16 -8.10
N HIS A 229 20.56 -8.91 -9.13
CA HIS A 229 19.99 -10.24 -9.03
C HIS A 229 18.81 -10.29 -8.06
N VAL A 230 17.83 -9.37 -8.25
CA VAL A 230 16.65 -9.25 -7.39
C VAL A 230 15.86 -10.55 -7.41
N THR A 231 15.50 -11.03 -6.22
CA THR A 231 14.71 -12.25 -6.06
C THR A 231 13.27 -11.99 -5.67
N HIS A 232 13.01 -10.89 -4.94
CA HIS A 232 11.68 -10.57 -4.37
C HIS A 232 11.37 -9.08 -4.51
N THR A 233 10.12 -8.78 -4.79
CA THR A 233 9.62 -7.38 -4.79
C THR A 233 8.10 -7.35 -4.64
N VAL A 234 7.58 -6.17 -4.28
CA VAL A 234 6.15 -5.84 -4.30
C VAL A 234 5.94 -4.69 -5.28
N LEU A 235 4.99 -4.84 -6.19
CA LEU A 235 4.58 -3.79 -7.12
C LEU A 235 3.06 -3.58 -7.06
N VAL A 236 2.63 -2.36 -7.33
CA VAL A 236 1.20 -2.12 -7.60
C VAL A 236 0.89 -2.42 -9.08
N PRO A 237 -0.36 -2.77 -9.44
CA PRO A 237 -0.72 -3.12 -10.81
C PRO A 237 -0.31 -2.09 -11.87
N THR A 238 -0.38 -0.80 -11.55
CA THR A 238 0.08 0.28 -12.47
C THR A 238 1.57 0.20 -12.77
N MET A 239 2.41 -0.18 -11.79
CA MET A 239 3.85 -0.37 -12.00
C MET A 239 4.12 -1.61 -12.86
N ILE A 240 3.40 -2.71 -12.61
CA ILE A 240 3.48 -3.93 -13.42
C ILE A 240 3.08 -3.62 -14.87
N ASN A 241 2.02 -2.85 -15.06
CA ASN A 241 1.59 -2.43 -16.41
C ASN A 241 2.69 -1.64 -17.14
N LEU A 242 3.37 -0.72 -16.46
CA LEU A 242 4.51 0.00 -17.04
C LEU A 242 5.65 -0.94 -17.44
N VAL A 243 5.98 -1.94 -16.63
CA VAL A 243 7.03 -2.92 -16.92
C VAL A 243 6.64 -3.81 -18.11
N THR A 244 5.40 -4.32 -18.13
CA THR A 244 4.93 -5.20 -19.21
C THR A 244 4.74 -4.48 -20.57
N GLN A 245 4.57 -3.16 -20.53
CA GLN A 245 4.48 -2.32 -21.74
C GLN A 245 5.82 -1.72 -22.16
N PHE A 246 6.88 -1.87 -21.37
CA PHE A 246 8.20 -1.34 -21.71
C PHE A 246 8.80 -2.16 -22.85
N PRO A 247 9.05 -1.56 -24.04
CA PRO A 247 9.45 -2.32 -25.24
C PRO A 247 10.74 -3.12 -25.03
N ASP A 248 11.68 -2.56 -24.27
CA ASP A 248 12.99 -3.14 -24.03
C ASP A 248 13.04 -4.11 -22.84
N ALA A 249 11.91 -4.36 -22.15
CA ALA A 249 11.90 -5.24 -20.96
C ALA A 249 12.49 -6.63 -21.25
N LYS A 250 12.29 -7.16 -22.46
CA LYS A 250 12.79 -8.47 -22.90
C LYS A 250 14.31 -8.49 -23.15
N ASN A 251 14.97 -7.34 -23.21
CA ASN A 251 16.41 -7.22 -23.41
C ASN A 251 17.19 -7.36 -22.10
N TYR A 252 16.51 -7.35 -20.96
CA TYR A 252 17.12 -7.51 -19.63
C TYR A 252 16.98 -8.94 -19.12
N ASP A 253 17.97 -9.41 -18.38
CA ASP A 253 17.87 -10.68 -17.65
C ASP A 253 17.08 -10.52 -16.37
N LEU A 254 15.80 -10.84 -16.40
CA LEU A 254 14.89 -10.80 -15.25
C LEU A 254 14.77 -12.17 -14.55
N SER A 255 15.60 -13.17 -14.93
CA SER A 255 15.47 -14.56 -14.49
C SER A 255 15.77 -14.78 -13.00
N SER A 256 16.46 -13.84 -12.35
CA SER A 256 16.73 -13.87 -10.90
C SER A 256 15.46 -13.66 -10.06
N LEU A 257 14.44 -12.96 -10.60
CA LEU A 257 13.20 -12.67 -9.89
C LEU A 257 12.41 -13.96 -9.66
N GLN A 258 12.20 -14.30 -8.40
CA GLN A 258 11.52 -15.52 -7.97
C GLN A 258 10.08 -15.26 -7.56
N VAL A 259 9.83 -14.15 -6.84
CA VAL A 259 8.52 -13.78 -6.31
C VAL A 259 8.20 -12.32 -6.61
N LEU A 260 7.07 -12.09 -7.23
CA LEU A 260 6.47 -10.77 -7.43
C LEU A 260 5.12 -10.74 -6.73
N ALA A 261 5.06 -10.08 -5.58
CA ALA A 261 3.77 -9.80 -4.95
C ALA A 261 3.15 -8.54 -5.55
N TYR A 262 1.83 -8.51 -5.64
CA TYR A 262 1.10 -7.35 -6.14
C TYR A 262 -0.20 -7.13 -5.36
N GLY A 263 -0.57 -5.86 -5.21
CA GLY A 263 -1.76 -5.48 -4.46
C GLY A 263 -1.95 -3.97 -4.39
N GLY A 264 -2.74 -3.51 -3.41
CA GLY A 264 -3.11 -2.09 -3.25
C GLY A 264 -4.23 -1.63 -4.18
N SER A 265 -4.49 -2.35 -5.28
CA SER A 265 -5.65 -2.21 -6.16
C SER A 265 -5.92 -3.52 -6.90
N PRO A 266 -7.14 -3.73 -7.46
CA PRO A 266 -7.41 -4.87 -8.33
C PRO A 266 -6.47 -4.90 -9.55
N MET A 267 -6.10 -6.10 -9.98
CA MET A 267 -5.31 -6.32 -11.20
C MET A 267 -6.18 -7.04 -12.23
N ALA A 268 -6.31 -6.47 -13.41
CA ALA A 268 -7.09 -7.08 -14.50
C ALA A 268 -6.47 -8.41 -14.93
N PRO A 269 -7.28 -9.44 -15.26
CA PRO A 269 -6.80 -10.73 -15.75
C PRO A 269 -5.80 -10.62 -16.91
N GLU A 270 -6.07 -9.75 -17.85
CA GLU A 270 -5.19 -9.48 -19.00
C GLU A 270 -3.77 -9.04 -18.56
N LEU A 271 -3.67 -8.26 -17.49
CA LEU A 271 -2.37 -7.84 -16.97
C LEU A 271 -1.65 -9.00 -16.26
N VAL A 272 -2.38 -9.92 -15.62
CA VAL A 272 -1.80 -11.17 -15.08
C VAL A 272 -1.20 -12.01 -16.21
N HIS A 273 -1.92 -12.20 -17.31
CA HIS A 273 -1.44 -12.95 -18.47
C HIS A 273 -0.18 -12.32 -19.08
N ARG A 274 -0.19 -11.02 -19.34
CA ARG A 274 1.00 -10.31 -19.87
C ARG A 274 2.19 -10.39 -18.91
N THR A 275 1.93 -10.36 -17.62
CA THR A 275 3.00 -10.51 -16.62
C THR A 275 3.61 -11.90 -16.69
N ARG A 276 2.81 -12.95 -16.85
CA ARG A 276 3.28 -14.32 -17.00
C ARG A 276 4.05 -14.55 -18.32
N GLU A 277 3.65 -13.86 -19.40
CA GLU A 277 4.40 -13.89 -20.67
C GLU A 277 5.80 -13.29 -20.53
N LEU A 278 5.93 -12.17 -19.82
CA LEU A 278 7.21 -11.50 -19.59
C LEU A 278 8.07 -12.25 -18.57
N LEU A 279 7.44 -12.76 -17.49
CA LEU A 279 8.08 -13.35 -16.33
C LEU A 279 7.57 -14.79 -16.06
N PRO A 280 7.82 -15.75 -16.98
CA PRO A 280 7.18 -17.08 -16.95
C PRO A 280 7.59 -17.96 -15.76
N LYS A 281 8.70 -17.66 -15.09
CA LYS A 281 9.21 -18.42 -13.92
C LYS A 281 8.92 -17.76 -12.58
N VAL A 282 8.40 -16.52 -12.59
CA VAL A 282 8.13 -15.74 -11.39
C VAL A 282 6.83 -16.23 -10.74
N LYS A 283 6.88 -16.46 -9.44
CA LYS A 283 5.67 -16.74 -8.65
C LYS A 283 4.94 -15.44 -8.40
N LEU A 284 3.72 -15.34 -8.91
CA LEU A 284 2.84 -14.21 -8.65
C LEU A 284 2.09 -14.44 -7.33
N ILE A 285 2.07 -13.43 -6.47
CA ILE A 285 1.31 -13.45 -5.22
C ILE A 285 0.43 -12.22 -5.19
N GLN A 286 -0.88 -12.38 -5.30
CA GLN A 286 -1.78 -11.28 -5.01
C GLN A 286 -1.91 -11.09 -3.51
N VAL A 287 -1.89 -9.84 -3.04
CA VAL A 287 -2.09 -9.50 -1.63
C VAL A 287 -3.15 -8.42 -1.49
N TYR A 288 -3.96 -8.53 -0.44
CA TYR A 288 -4.92 -7.51 -0.05
C TYR A 288 -4.67 -7.11 1.41
N GLY A 289 -4.84 -5.83 1.67
CA GLY A 289 -4.73 -5.22 2.99
C GLY A 289 -4.94 -3.72 2.93
N LEU A 290 -4.90 -3.09 4.10
CA LEU A 290 -5.09 -1.66 4.28
C LEU A 290 -3.96 -1.08 5.14
N SER A 291 -3.86 0.24 5.20
CA SER A 291 -2.91 0.90 6.11
C SER A 291 -3.16 0.51 7.57
N GLU A 292 -4.41 0.28 7.90
CA GLU A 292 -4.89 -0.08 9.23
C GLU A 292 -4.64 -1.55 9.61
N THR A 293 -4.26 -2.39 8.65
CA THR A 293 -4.21 -3.85 8.89
C THR A 293 -2.94 -4.53 8.40
N GLY A 294 -2.08 -3.86 7.60
CA GLY A 294 -1.07 -4.58 6.85
C GLY A 294 -1.70 -5.62 5.92
N PHE A 295 -1.04 -6.76 5.74
CA PHE A 295 -1.49 -7.82 4.83
C PHE A 295 -2.52 -8.74 5.48
N LEU A 296 -3.68 -8.90 4.85
CA LEU A 296 -4.81 -9.70 5.31
C LEU A 296 -4.92 -11.03 4.59
N THR A 297 -4.83 -11.01 3.25
CA THR A 297 -5.00 -12.22 2.42
C THR A 297 -3.92 -12.33 1.37
N GLY A 298 -3.76 -13.54 0.83
CA GLY A 298 -2.92 -13.79 -0.32
C GLY A 298 -3.48 -14.88 -1.24
N LEU A 299 -3.31 -14.70 -2.55
CA LEU A 299 -3.55 -15.69 -3.60
C LEU A 299 -2.19 -16.16 -4.11
N GLN A 300 -1.90 -17.44 -3.94
CA GLN A 300 -0.62 -18.02 -4.37
C GLN A 300 -0.57 -18.20 -5.90
N ASP A 301 0.64 -18.34 -6.44
CA ASP A 301 0.88 -18.48 -7.87
C ASP A 301 0.04 -19.59 -8.52
N GLN A 302 0.01 -20.77 -7.93
CA GLN A 302 -0.77 -21.92 -8.43
C GLN A 302 -2.29 -21.73 -8.30
N GLU A 303 -2.75 -20.75 -7.55
CA GLU A 303 -4.16 -20.43 -7.36
C GLU A 303 -4.69 -19.39 -8.34
N HIS A 304 -3.80 -18.80 -9.20
CA HIS A 304 -4.21 -17.88 -10.26
C HIS A 304 -4.84 -18.62 -11.45
N THR A 305 -5.90 -19.35 -11.19
CA THR A 305 -6.76 -19.97 -12.22
C THR A 305 -7.78 -18.95 -12.71
N GLU A 306 -8.35 -19.12 -13.91
CA GLU A 306 -9.27 -18.14 -14.54
C GLU A 306 -10.44 -17.76 -13.62
N ASP A 307 -10.97 -18.69 -12.84
CA ASP A 307 -12.06 -18.46 -11.89
C ASP A 307 -11.61 -17.74 -10.61
N LYS A 308 -10.31 -17.62 -10.35
CA LYS A 308 -9.74 -17.00 -9.14
C LYS A 308 -8.98 -15.69 -9.41
N LEU A 309 -8.76 -15.29 -10.66
CA LEU A 309 -7.97 -14.09 -11.01
C LEU A 309 -8.50 -12.81 -10.33
N MET A 310 -9.81 -12.77 -10.05
CA MET A 310 -10.43 -11.63 -9.35
C MET A 310 -10.48 -11.79 -7.82
N SER A 311 -10.00 -12.91 -7.29
CA SER A 311 -9.94 -13.14 -5.85
C SER A 311 -8.73 -12.43 -5.23
N CYS A 312 -8.88 -11.90 -4.03
CA CYS A 312 -7.76 -11.46 -3.22
C CYS A 312 -7.14 -12.60 -2.37
N GLY A 313 -7.57 -13.84 -2.60
CA GLY A 313 -7.01 -15.02 -1.96
C GLY A 313 -7.67 -15.39 -0.63
N ARG A 314 -6.93 -16.11 0.21
CA ARG A 314 -7.36 -16.58 1.53
C ARG A 314 -6.66 -15.83 2.65
N PRO A 315 -7.24 -15.75 3.85
CA PRO A 315 -6.63 -15.06 4.99
C PRO A 315 -5.25 -15.60 5.33
N CYS A 316 -4.36 -14.70 5.76
CA CYS A 316 -3.10 -15.08 6.38
C CYS A 316 -3.32 -15.90 7.65
N PRO A 317 -2.38 -16.77 8.07
CA PRO A 317 -2.57 -17.65 9.22
C PRO A 317 -2.92 -16.93 10.53
N GLY A 318 -2.49 -15.69 10.73
CA GLY A 318 -2.77 -14.88 11.92
C GLY A 318 -3.99 -13.97 11.81
N VAL A 319 -4.84 -14.14 10.79
CA VAL A 319 -5.93 -13.22 10.45
C VAL A 319 -7.29 -13.91 10.50
N ASP A 320 -8.21 -13.37 11.30
CA ASP A 320 -9.64 -13.74 11.33
C ASP A 320 -10.39 -12.70 10.48
N LEU A 321 -10.68 -13.05 9.22
CA LEU A 321 -11.40 -12.21 8.24
C LEU A 321 -12.79 -12.78 7.99
N GLN A 322 -13.82 -11.96 8.12
CA GLN A 322 -15.22 -12.37 8.00
C GLN A 322 -16.00 -11.42 7.08
N VAL A 323 -17.08 -11.94 6.50
CA VAL A 323 -18.09 -11.14 5.77
C VAL A 323 -19.30 -11.01 6.65
N THR A 324 -19.80 -9.78 6.86
CA THR A 324 -20.93 -9.53 7.77
C THR A 324 -22.02 -8.70 7.11
N ASP A 325 -23.26 -8.87 7.60
CA ASP A 325 -24.38 -8.00 7.28
C ASP A 325 -24.28 -6.64 8.00
N THR A 326 -25.25 -5.78 7.79
CA THR A 326 -25.34 -4.45 8.42
C THR A 326 -25.47 -4.51 9.94
N SER A 327 -25.98 -5.63 10.50
CA SER A 327 -26.05 -5.84 11.95
C SER A 327 -24.70 -6.27 12.56
N GLY A 328 -23.74 -6.66 11.73
CA GLY A 328 -22.42 -7.20 12.13
C GLY A 328 -22.42 -8.72 12.32
N LYS A 329 -23.49 -9.41 11.94
CA LYS A 329 -23.56 -10.87 11.96
C LYS A 329 -22.88 -11.45 10.73
N GLN A 330 -22.02 -12.46 10.95
CA GLN A 330 -21.40 -13.21 9.86
C GLN A 330 -22.46 -13.84 8.96
N ILE A 331 -22.26 -13.75 7.65
CA ILE A 331 -23.16 -14.28 6.61
C ILE A 331 -22.54 -15.48 5.90
N ASP A 332 -23.42 -16.24 5.20
CA ASP A 332 -23.02 -17.46 4.51
C ASP A 332 -22.13 -17.17 3.28
N PRO A 333 -21.24 -18.11 2.89
CA PRO A 333 -20.46 -18.00 1.66
C PRO A 333 -21.33 -17.71 0.43
N GLY A 334 -20.82 -16.84 -0.46
CA GLY A 334 -21.53 -16.38 -1.67
C GLY A 334 -22.28 -15.07 -1.49
N GLN A 335 -22.69 -14.72 -0.28
CA GLN A 335 -23.36 -13.45 0.01
C GLN A 335 -22.35 -12.30 0.11
N ALA A 336 -22.79 -11.10 -0.28
CA ALA A 336 -21.98 -9.89 -0.17
C ALA A 336 -22.27 -9.14 1.14
N GLY A 337 -21.22 -8.65 1.79
CA GLY A 337 -21.33 -7.88 3.02
C GLY A 337 -20.04 -7.11 3.34
N GLU A 338 -20.01 -6.41 4.47
CA GLU A 338 -18.81 -5.71 4.91
C GLU A 338 -17.75 -6.71 5.40
N LEU A 339 -16.50 -6.51 4.97
CA LEU A 339 -15.36 -7.24 5.49
C LEU A 339 -14.95 -6.67 6.84
N ILE A 340 -14.90 -7.53 7.86
CA ILE A 340 -14.37 -7.20 9.18
C ILE A 340 -13.20 -8.11 9.50
N VAL A 341 -12.23 -7.59 10.25
CA VAL A 341 -10.99 -8.33 10.52
C VAL A 341 -10.52 -8.18 11.95
N ARG A 342 -9.94 -9.28 12.47
CA ARG A 342 -9.22 -9.31 13.74
C ARG A 342 -7.91 -10.05 13.54
N GLY A 343 -6.82 -9.53 14.15
CA GLY A 343 -5.49 -10.11 14.07
C GLY A 343 -4.46 -9.25 14.77
N ALA A 344 -3.31 -9.82 15.10
CA ALA A 344 -2.22 -9.11 15.75
C ALA A 344 -1.58 -8.03 14.83
N ASN A 345 -1.82 -8.09 13.54
CA ASN A 345 -1.39 -7.13 12.53
C ASN A 345 -2.30 -5.90 12.42
N VAL A 346 -3.50 -5.93 13.03
CA VAL A 346 -4.45 -4.81 12.98
C VAL A 346 -3.97 -3.66 13.86
N MET A 347 -4.06 -2.44 13.36
CA MET A 347 -3.61 -1.22 14.02
C MET A 347 -4.12 -1.07 15.45
N ARG A 348 -3.41 -0.31 16.26
CA ARG A 348 -3.86 0.08 17.60
C ARG A 348 -5.04 1.07 17.58
N GLY A 349 -5.15 1.88 16.52
CA GLY A 349 -6.16 2.92 16.34
C GLY A 349 -5.62 4.10 15.57
N TYR A 350 -6.37 5.20 15.52
CA TYR A 350 -5.95 6.46 14.91
C TYR A 350 -5.33 7.39 15.93
N TRP A 351 -4.21 8.02 15.56
CA TRP A 351 -3.48 8.98 16.41
C TRP A 351 -4.38 10.17 16.78
N ASN A 352 -4.38 10.54 18.04
CA ASN A 352 -5.18 11.64 18.59
C ASN A 352 -6.69 11.61 18.22
N ASN A 353 -7.24 10.47 17.80
CA ASN A 353 -8.61 10.38 17.30
C ASN A 353 -9.34 9.15 17.86
N SER A 354 -9.70 9.21 19.13
CA SER A 354 -10.41 8.12 19.84
C SER A 354 -11.82 7.89 19.30
N GLU A 355 -12.50 8.92 18.82
CA GLU A 355 -13.84 8.81 18.25
C GLU A 355 -13.84 8.00 16.95
N GLU A 356 -12.96 8.34 16.01
CA GLU A 356 -12.82 7.58 14.76
C GLU A 356 -12.28 6.16 15.03
N THR A 357 -11.42 6.00 16.03
CA THR A 357 -10.97 4.67 16.47
C THR A 357 -12.16 3.84 16.95
N ALA A 358 -13.01 4.39 17.82
CA ALA A 358 -14.19 3.68 18.32
C ALA A 358 -15.17 3.30 17.19
N LYS A 359 -15.37 4.18 16.20
CA LYS A 359 -16.22 3.91 15.02
C LYS A 359 -15.64 2.82 14.11
N ALA A 360 -14.31 2.72 14.05
CA ALA A 360 -13.62 1.77 13.19
C ALA A 360 -13.65 0.33 13.73
N PHE A 361 -13.98 0.13 15.01
CA PHE A 361 -14.04 -1.19 15.63
C PHE A 361 -15.45 -1.55 16.07
N ARG A 362 -15.80 -2.83 15.94
CA ARG A 362 -17.03 -3.43 16.48
C ARG A 362 -16.68 -4.81 17.06
N ASP A 363 -17.00 -5.05 18.31
CA ASP A 363 -16.81 -6.34 19.02
C ASP A 363 -15.37 -6.91 18.85
N GLY A 364 -14.37 -6.03 18.86
CA GLY A 364 -12.95 -6.38 18.69
C GLY A 364 -12.52 -6.61 17.24
N PHE A 365 -13.40 -6.46 16.26
CA PHE A 365 -13.09 -6.49 14.84
C PHE A 365 -12.94 -5.08 14.27
N PHE A 366 -11.90 -4.88 13.47
CA PHE A 366 -11.76 -3.69 12.64
C PHE A 366 -12.68 -3.79 11.41
N ARG A 367 -13.44 -2.75 11.16
CA ARG A 367 -14.31 -2.60 9.99
C ARG A 367 -13.48 -2.04 8.83
N THR A 368 -13.29 -2.84 7.79
CA THR A 368 -12.43 -2.42 6.67
C THR A 368 -13.05 -1.32 5.81
N GLY A 369 -14.38 -1.20 5.84
CA GLY A 369 -15.13 -0.36 4.91
C GLY A 369 -15.10 -0.89 3.47
N ASP A 370 -14.59 -2.11 3.25
CA ASP A 370 -14.67 -2.81 1.98
C ASP A 370 -15.85 -3.78 2.00
N ILE A 371 -16.60 -3.81 0.91
CA ILE A 371 -17.64 -4.81 0.64
C ILE A 371 -17.02 -5.95 -0.14
N GLY A 372 -17.24 -7.16 0.32
CA GLY A 372 -16.74 -8.34 -0.33
C GLY A 372 -17.65 -9.55 -0.13
N ARG A 373 -17.20 -10.66 -0.68
CA ARG A 373 -17.83 -11.97 -0.47
C ARG A 373 -16.75 -13.03 -0.30
N GLN A 374 -17.10 -14.13 0.36
CA GLN A 374 -16.29 -15.33 0.45
C GLN A 374 -16.93 -16.43 -0.40
N ASP A 375 -16.16 -17.20 -1.16
CA ASP A 375 -16.68 -18.39 -1.82
C ASP A 375 -16.62 -19.64 -0.92
N ALA A 376 -17.19 -20.76 -1.38
CA ALA A 376 -17.20 -22.02 -0.67
C ALA A 376 -15.78 -22.61 -0.44
N GLY A 377 -14.79 -22.19 -1.21
CA GLY A 377 -13.37 -22.56 -1.06
C GLY A 377 -12.61 -21.70 -0.07
N GLY A 378 -13.27 -20.69 0.53
CA GLY A 378 -12.66 -19.78 1.49
C GLY A 378 -11.89 -18.61 0.84
N TYR A 379 -12.04 -18.39 -0.46
CA TYR A 379 -11.42 -17.27 -1.17
C TYR A 379 -12.29 -16.02 -1.06
N PHE A 380 -11.65 -14.89 -0.79
CA PHE A 380 -12.30 -13.59 -0.68
C PHE A 380 -12.22 -12.81 -1.99
N TYR A 381 -13.26 -12.04 -2.26
CA TYR A 381 -13.38 -11.17 -3.41
C TYR A 381 -13.81 -9.79 -2.94
N ILE A 382 -13.03 -8.76 -3.27
CA ILE A 382 -13.40 -7.37 -2.99
C ILE A 382 -14.32 -6.89 -4.11
N LEU A 383 -15.52 -6.48 -3.76
CA LEU A 383 -16.54 -6.02 -4.70
C LEU A 383 -16.51 -4.50 -4.85
N ASP A 384 -16.42 -3.77 -3.73
CA ASP A 384 -16.35 -2.31 -3.73
C ASP A 384 -15.91 -1.76 -2.37
N ARG A 385 -15.73 -0.45 -2.29
CA ARG A 385 -15.75 0.30 -1.03
C ARG A 385 -17.19 0.59 -0.60
N LEU A 386 -17.50 0.45 0.68
CA LEU A 386 -18.84 0.78 1.22
C LEU A 386 -19.27 2.19 0.80
N LYS A 387 -18.38 3.16 0.86
CA LYS A 387 -18.60 4.56 0.46
C LYS A 387 -18.73 4.79 -1.05
N ASP A 388 -18.28 3.87 -1.89
CA ASP A 388 -18.31 4.00 -3.35
C ASP A 388 -19.44 3.17 -3.98
N MET A 389 -20.07 2.26 -3.22
CA MET A 389 -21.23 1.49 -3.61
C MET A 389 -22.36 2.44 -4.02
N ILE A 390 -23.03 2.14 -5.12
CA ILE A 390 -24.10 2.96 -5.70
C ILE A 390 -25.43 2.34 -5.31
N VAL A 391 -26.34 3.16 -4.76
CA VAL A 391 -27.69 2.71 -4.39
C VAL A 391 -28.68 3.28 -5.40
N THR A 392 -29.11 2.48 -6.35
CA THR A 392 -30.01 2.88 -7.44
C THR A 392 -31.33 2.13 -7.38
N GLY A 393 -32.45 2.84 -7.14
CA GLY A 393 -33.76 2.22 -7.05
C GLY A 393 -33.92 1.16 -5.95
N GLY A 394 -33.12 1.26 -4.87
CA GLY A 394 -33.06 0.30 -3.77
C GLY A 394 -32.14 -0.89 -4.00
N GLU A 395 -31.49 -0.98 -5.17
CA GLU A 395 -30.52 -2.02 -5.50
C GLU A 395 -29.10 -1.53 -5.30
N ASN A 396 -28.23 -2.39 -4.77
CA ASN A 396 -26.80 -2.12 -4.60
C ASN A 396 -26.04 -2.45 -5.89
N VAL A 397 -25.36 -1.46 -6.45
CA VAL A 397 -24.45 -1.63 -7.59
C VAL A 397 -23.03 -1.39 -7.13
N TYR A 398 -22.19 -2.40 -7.32
CA TYR A 398 -20.77 -2.31 -7.00
C TYR A 398 -20.01 -1.69 -8.18
N SER A 399 -19.41 -0.53 -7.93
CA SER A 399 -18.73 0.23 -8.97
C SER A 399 -17.60 -0.57 -9.61
N GLY A 400 -16.89 -1.38 -8.83
CA GLY A 400 -15.83 -2.25 -9.32
C GLY A 400 -16.29 -3.34 -10.30
N GLU A 401 -17.51 -3.87 -10.12
CA GLU A 401 -18.09 -4.85 -11.05
C GLU A 401 -18.34 -4.21 -12.43
N VAL A 402 -18.90 -3.00 -12.42
CA VAL A 402 -19.19 -2.26 -13.67
C VAL A 402 -17.88 -1.83 -14.35
N GLU A 403 -16.89 -1.38 -13.57
CA GLU A 403 -15.54 -1.03 -14.08
C GLU A 403 -14.87 -2.23 -14.74
N ALA A 404 -14.93 -3.41 -14.13
CA ALA A 404 -14.32 -4.63 -14.68
C ALA A 404 -14.86 -4.94 -16.08
N VAL A 405 -16.18 -4.88 -16.26
CA VAL A 405 -16.79 -5.12 -17.58
C VAL A 405 -16.42 -4.04 -18.60
N ILE A 406 -16.40 -2.76 -18.17
CA ILE A 406 -16.00 -1.66 -19.09
C ILE A 406 -14.54 -1.79 -19.52
N TYR A 407 -13.65 -2.24 -18.63
CA TYR A 407 -12.23 -2.45 -18.93
C TYR A 407 -11.99 -3.52 -20.01
N GLU A 408 -12.90 -4.49 -20.17
CA GLU A 408 -12.82 -5.50 -21.25
C GLU A 408 -13.05 -4.90 -22.64
N HIS A 409 -13.60 -3.69 -22.71
CA HIS A 409 -13.85 -3.05 -24.01
C HIS A 409 -12.52 -2.61 -24.66
N PRO A 410 -12.22 -3.04 -25.92
CA PRO A 410 -10.91 -2.81 -26.55
C PRO A 410 -10.51 -1.35 -26.71
N ALA A 411 -11.46 -0.43 -26.80
CA ALA A 411 -11.23 1.01 -26.94
C ALA A 411 -10.95 1.70 -25.59
N VAL A 412 -11.25 1.09 -24.44
CA VAL A 412 -11.10 1.73 -23.14
C VAL A 412 -9.68 1.55 -22.60
N ARG A 413 -9.10 2.65 -22.10
CA ARG A 413 -7.79 2.68 -21.42
C ARG A 413 -7.94 2.76 -19.93
N GLU A 414 -8.85 3.63 -19.43
CA GLU A 414 -9.14 3.82 -18.01
C GLU A 414 -10.63 4.05 -17.82
N VAL A 415 -11.17 3.63 -16.65
CA VAL A 415 -12.54 3.90 -16.29
C VAL A 415 -12.68 4.09 -14.77
N ALA A 416 -13.60 4.96 -14.39
CA ALA A 416 -14.08 5.12 -13.03
C ALA A 416 -15.61 5.17 -13.02
N VAL A 417 -16.23 4.34 -12.18
CA VAL A 417 -17.69 4.27 -12.03
C VAL A 417 -18.07 4.75 -10.63
N PHE A 418 -19.11 5.55 -10.54
CA PHE A 418 -19.63 6.10 -9.27
C PHE A 418 -21.09 6.53 -9.40
N GLY A 419 -21.76 6.68 -8.23
CA GLY A 419 -23.13 7.18 -8.18
C GLY A 419 -23.21 8.69 -8.33
N VAL A 420 -24.16 9.16 -9.13
CA VAL A 420 -24.54 10.58 -9.23
C VAL A 420 -26.01 10.75 -8.81
N PRO A 421 -26.40 11.91 -8.21
CA PRO A 421 -27.77 12.10 -7.71
C PRO A 421 -28.80 12.02 -8.83
N ASP A 422 -29.92 11.38 -8.52
CA ASP A 422 -31.09 11.27 -9.39
C ASP A 422 -32.38 11.35 -8.58
N PRO A 423 -33.38 12.19 -8.98
CA PRO A 423 -34.63 12.38 -8.23
C PRO A 423 -35.53 11.14 -8.17
N GLN A 424 -35.42 10.26 -9.16
CA GLN A 424 -36.27 9.08 -9.27
C GLN A 424 -35.63 7.83 -8.62
N TRP A 425 -34.35 7.65 -8.81
CA TRP A 425 -33.61 6.44 -8.44
C TRP A 425 -32.73 6.58 -7.20
N GLY A 426 -32.65 7.81 -6.65
CA GLY A 426 -31.67 8.16 -5.61
C GLY A 426 -30.29 8.41 -6.21
N GLU A 427 -29.68 7.38 -6.78
CA GLU A 427 -28.43 7.49 -7.54
C GLU A 427 -28.56 6.83 -8.94
N LEU A 428 -27.86 7.37 -9.92
CA LEU A 428 -27.60 6.72 -11.21
C LEU A 428 -26.17 6.25 -11.31
N VAL A 429 -25.95 5.15 -11.99
CA VAL A 429 -24.63 4.65 -12.34
C VAL A 429 -24.03 5.56 -13.42
N MET A 430 -22.91 6.19 -13.10
CA MET A 430 -22.14 7.02 -14.03
C MET A 430 -20.75 6.44 -14.26
N ALA A 431 -20.31 6.40 -15.52
CA ALA A 431 -18.97 6.02 -15.93
C ALA A 431 -18.21 7.21 -16.50
N CYS A 432 -17.00 7.47 -15.99
CA CYS A 432 -16.01 8.35 -16.64
C CYS A 432 -14.96 7.43 -17.27
N ALA A 433 -14.79 7.49 -18.58
CA ALA A 433 -13.85 6.64 -19.31
C ALA A 433 -12.82 7.46 -20.10
N VAL A 434 -11.60 6.94 -20.15
CA VAL A 434 -10.53 7.47 -21.02
C VAL A 434 -10.27 6.43 -22.09
N LEU A 435 -10.32 6.85 -23.35
CA LEU A 435 -10.09 5.97 -24.49
C LEU A 435 -8.59 5.79 -24.78
N LYS A 436 -8.26 4.72 -25.44
CA LYS A 436 -6.92 4.53 -26.03
C LYS A 436 -6.68 5.56 -27.13
N PRO A 437 -5.41 5.88 -27.46
CA PRO A 437 -5.10 6.76 -28.59
C PRO A 437 -5.80 6.26 -29.87
N ASP A 438 -6.36 7.18 -30.63
CA ASP A 438 -7.05 6.96 -31.91
C ASP A 438 -8.31 6.07 -31.83
N ALA A 439 -8.76 5.66 -30.65
CA ALA A 439 -9.99 4.92 -30.45
C ALA A 439 -11.20 5.87 -30.38
N THR A 440 -12.31 5.43 -30.93
CA THR A 440 -13.62 6.10 -30.81
C THR A 440 -14.63 5.15 -30.19
N LEU A 441 -15.50 5.68 -29.36
CA LEU A 441 -16.54 4.91 -28.69
C LEU A 441 -17.69 5.86 -28.31
N THR A 442 -18.90 5.48 -28.62
CA THR A 442 -20.10 6.21 -28.20
C THR A 442 -20.66 5.66 -26.90
N THR A 443 -21.49 6.46 -26.21
CA THR A 443 -22.22 6.01 -25.01
C THR A 443 -23.07 4.77 -25.29
N ASP A 444 -23.80 4.78 -26.42
CA ASP A 444 -24.70 3.68 -26.77
C ASP A 444 -23.95 2.37 -27.03
N GLU A 445 -22.81 2.43 -27.71
CA GLU A 445 -21.94 1.27 -27.94
C GLU A 445 -21.38 0.72 -26.63
N LEU A 446 -20.89 1.58 -25.72
CA LEU A 446 -20.41 1.16 -24.43
C LEU A 446 -21.51 0.50 -23.57
N VAL A 447 -22.68 1.10 -23.52
CA VAL A 447 -23.83 0.55 -22.78
C VAL A 447 -24.32 -0.76 -23.40
N ALA A 448 -24.34 -0.87 -24.74
CA ALA A 448 -24.65 -2.11 -25.45
C ALA A 448 -23.62 -3.22 -25.15
N PHE A 449 -22.34 -2.85 -25.04
CA PHE A 449 -21.31 -3.79 -24.62
C PHE A 449 -21.55 -4.29 -23.19
N CYS A 450 -21.76 -3.39 -22.23
CA CYS A 450 -22.03 -3.72 -20.84
C CYS A 450 -23.27 -4.60 -20.66
N ARG A 451 -24.30 -4.42 -21.49
CA ARG A 451 -25.56 -5.18 -21.42
C ARG A 451 -25.39 -6.68 -21.67
N ARG A 452 -24.28 -7.09 -22.26
CA ARG A 452 -23.98 -8.51 -22.50
C ARG A 452 -23.63 -9.25 -21.20
N SER A 453 -23.15 -8.53 -20.19
CA SER A 453 -22.62 -9.12 -18.95
C SER A 453 -23.26 -8.57 -17.69
N LEU A 454 -23.93 -7.42 -17.75
CA LEU A 454 -24.51 -6.75 -16.58
C LEU A 454 -26.05 -6.72 -16.61
N ALA A 455 -26.65 -6.84 -15.43
CA ALA A 455 -28.09 -6.61 -15.25
C ALA A 455 -28.44 -5.15 -15.57
N SER A 456 -29.69 -4.91 -15.99
CA SER A 456 -30.14 -3.61 -16.51
C SER A 456 -29.98 -2.44 -15.52
N TYR A 457 -30.15 -2.68 -14.22
CA TYR A 457 -29.99 -1.68 -13.17
C TYR A 457 -28.52 -1.29 -12.91
N LYS A 458 -27.56 -2.14 -13.29
CA LYS A 458 -26.10 -1.93 -13.18
C LYS A 458 -25.53 -1.15 -14.36
N LEU A 459 -26.27 -0.99 -15.46
CA LEU A 459 -25.79 -0.33 -16.66
C LEU A 459 -25.53 1.15 -16.39
N PRO A 460 -24.40 1.73 -16.88
CA PRO A 460 -24.17 3.16 -16.83
C PRO A 460 -25.29 3.92 -17.58
N ARG A 461 -25.98 4.79 -16.86
CA ARG A 461 -26.99 5.69 -17.44
C ARG A 461 -26.44 7.04 -17.86
N ARG A 462 -25.23 7.35 -17.40
CA ARG A 462 -24.43 8.50 -17.85
C ARG A 462 -23.02 8.02 -18.13
N VAL A 463 -22.45 8.48 -19.24
CA VAL A 463 -21.07 8.21 -19.62
C VAL A 463 -20.42 9.53 -20.04
N GLU A 464 -19.22 9.78 -19.51
CA GLU A 464 -18.39 10.91 -19.89
C GLU A 464 -17.03 10.38 -20.37
N PHE A 465 -16.65 10.72 -21.60
CA PHE A 465 -15.33 10.42 -22.13
C PHE A 465 -14.39 11.59 -21.85
N LEU A 466 -13.30 11.31 -21.14
CA LEU A 466 -12.33 12.31 -20.73
C LEU A 466 -11.14 12.33 -21.68
N GLU A 467 -10.68 13.54 -22.02
CA GLU A 467 -9.47 13.76 -22.83
C GLU A 467 -8.18 13.61 -22.02
N THR A 468 -8.26 13.73 -20.70
CA THR A 468 -7.13 13.60 -19.77
C THR A 468 -7.24 12.34 -18.93
N ASP A 469 -6.11 11.89 -18.38
CA ASP A 469 -6.09 10.76 -17.45
C ASP A 469 -7.00 11.00 -16.24
N LEU A 470 -7.54 9.90 -15.69
CA LEU A 470 -8.31 9.96 -14.44
C LEU A 470 -7.44 10.51 -13.30
N PRO A 471 -8.00 11.35 -12.39
CA PRO A 471 -7.27 11.82 -11.23
C PRO A 471 -6.89 10.64 -10.33
N LYS A 472 -5.61 10.57 -9.96
CA LYS A 472 -5.04 9.49 -9.13
C LYS A 472 -4.32 10.05 -7.92
N ASN A 473 -4.33 9.30 -6.83
CA ASN A 473 -3.48 9.59 -5.69
C ASN A 473 -2.01 9.16 -5.96
N SER A 474 -1.14 9.42 -4.99
CA SER A 474 0.28 9.06 -5.06
C SER A 474 0.58 7.57 -5.19
N ALA A 475 -0.35 6.71 -4.79
CA ALA A 475 -0.27 5.26 -4.96
C ALA A 475 -0.83 4.78 -6.32
N GLY A 476 -1.23 5.71 -7.21
CA GLY A 476 -1.81 5.38 -8.53
C GLY A 476 -3.29 4.99 -8.49
N LYS A 477 -3.96 5.12 -7.33
CA LYS A 477 -5.38 4.80 -7.18
C LYS A 477 -6.24 5.97 -7.66
N VAL A 478 -7.29 5.68 -8.45
CA VAL A 478 -8.23 6.67 -8.95
C VAL A 478 -8.98 7.35 -7.80
N LEU A 479 -9.05 8.66 -7.83
CA LEU A 479 -9.74 9.51 -6.87
C LEU A 479 -11.20 9.74 -7.30
N LYS A 480 -12.07 8.70 -7.14
CA LYS A 480 -13.49 8.79 -7.48
C LYS A 480 -14.20 9.97 -6.80
N LYS A 481 -13.76 10.35 -5.59
CA LYS A 481 -14.31 11.49 -4.85
C LYS A 481 -14.23 12.78 -5.66
N SER A 482 -13.09 13.12 -6.24
CA SER A 482 -12.92 14.35 -7.04
C SER A 482 -13.73 14.36 -8.33
N LEU A 483 -13.97 13.18 -8.93
CA LEU A 483 -14.87 13.06 -10.09
C LEU A 483 -16.34 13.25 -9.68
N ARG A 484 -16.73 12.67 -8.59
CA ARG A 484 -18.10 12.66 -8.07
C ARG A 484 -18.56 14.00 -7.51
N GLU A 485 -17.69 14.76 -6.82
CA GLU A 485 -18.00 16.04 -6.18
C GLU A 485 -18.61 17.05 -7.14
N ARG A 486 -18.29 17.00 -8.43
CA ARG A 486 -18.90 17.86 -9.46
C ARG A 486 -20.42 17.72 -9.58
N PHE A 487 -20.99 16.61 -9.14
CA PHE A 487 -22.40 16.25 -9.28
C PHE A 487 -23.19 16.36 -7.96
N TRP A 488 -22.50 16.41 -6.81
CA TRP A 488 -23.11 16.39 -5.47
C TRP A 488 -23.09 17.76 -4.77
N THR A 489 -23.19 18.85 -5.49
CA THR A 489 -22.98 20.23 -4.99
C THR A 489 -24.00 20.70 -3.94
N HIS A 490 -25.16 20.03 -3.73
CA HIS A 490 -26.20 20.45 -2.77
C HIS A 490 -26.95 19.30 -2.08
N GLN A 491 -26.54 18.05 -2.25
CA GLN A 491 -27.25 16.89 -1.69
C GLN A 491 -26.29 16.00 -0.88
N GLN A 492 -26.77 15.45 0.24
CA GLN A 492 -26.04 14.42 0.98
C GLN A 492 -26.35 13.03 0.41
N ARG A 493 -25.35 12.17 0.29
CA ARG A 493 -25.53 10.77 -0.10
C ARG A 493 -26.23 9.98 1.00
N ALA A 494 -27.04 8.99 0.60
CA ALA A 494 -27.66 8.03 1.53
C ALA A 494 -26.64 7.07 2.16
N VAL A 495 -25.48 6.88 1.50
CA VAL A 495 -24.35 6.07 1.99
C VAL A 495 -23.17 7.00 2.29
N SER A 496 -22.85 7.19 3.55
CA SER A 496 -21.76 8.03 4.06
C SER A 496 -20.65 7.17 4.70
#